data_685edca4ba76a3e6dca903ee8ec88d8f
#
_entry.id   685edca4ba76a3e6dca903ee8ec88d8f
#
_cell.length_a   1.000
_cell.length_b   1.000
_cell.length_c   1.000
_cell.angle_alpha   90.00
_cell.angle_beta   90.00
_cell.angle_gamma   90.00
#
_symmetry.space_group_name_H-M   'P 1'
#
loop_
_entity.id
_entity.type
_entity.pdbx_description
1 polymer ?
#
loop_
_entity_poly.entity_id
_entity_poly.type
_entity_poly.pdbx_seq_one_letter_code
_entity_poly.pdbx_strand_id
1 'polypeptide(L)'
;GDLVSRPVGEVLDEAQRLKNAGVKELLIISQDTSAYGVDVKHRTGFWNGQPVKTSMQSLCEALGEMGIWVRLHYVYPYPHVDDIIPLMAQGKVLPYLDIPFQHASPRILKLMKRPGQADRVLERIKKWREICPELTIRSTFIVGFPGETEEDFQQLLDFLQEAQLDRVGCFQYSPVEGAKANDLPDHVPDEIKQERYDRFMQLQQQISTERLKQKVGQVLQVLIDEVDEEGAIGRSFADAPEIDGCVYLNGEENVKAGDLVNVLIEHSDEYDLWGTKV
;
A
#
# COMPACT_ATOMS: atom_id res chain seq x y z
N GLY A 1 -12.88 -18.70 1.82
CA GLY A 1 -12.45 -19.72 2.78
C GLY A 1 -12.25 -19.13 4.16
N ASP A 2 -12.06 -19.96 5.16
CA ASP A 2 -11.81 -19.51 6.52
C ASP A 2 -10.40 -18.92 6.64
N LEU A 3 -10.25 -17.96 7.55
CA LEU A 3 -8.93 -17.43 7.91
C LEU A 3 -8.10 -18.53 8.59
N VAL A 4 -6.89 -18.74 8.12
CA VAL A 4 -5.94 -19.70 8.69
C VAL A 4 -4.58 -19.03 8.85
N SER A 5 -4.26 -18.65 10.09
CA SER A 5 -2.96 -18.02 10.40
C SER A 5 -1.87 -19.05 10.58
N ARG A 6 -0.77 -18.89 9.85
CA ARG A 6 0.44 -19.70 10.04
C ARG A 6 1.05 -19.42 11.42
N PRO A 7 1.66 -20.42 12.07
CA PRO A 7 2.40 -20.20 13.32
C PRO A 7 3.49 -19.11 13.13
N VAL A 8 3.56 -18.19 14.09
CA VAL A 8 4.47 -17.03 13.98
C VAL A 8 5.94 -17.44 13.89
N GLY A 9 6.34 -18.50 14.60
CA GLY A 9 7.70 -19.05 14.53
C GLY A 9 8.07 -19.56 13.14
N GLU A 10 7.14 -20.21 12.44
CA GLU A 10 7.38 -20.70 11.07
C GLU A 10 7.52 -19.54 10.07
N VAL A 11 6.72 -18.50 10.21
CA VAL A 11 6.82 -17.28 9.37
C VAL A 11 8.18 -16.60 9.58
N LEU A 12 8.62 -16.46 10.83
CA LEU A 12 9.90 -15.84 11.16
C LEU A 12 11.09 -16.70 10.72
N ASP A 13 11.00 -18.03 10.82
CA ASP A 13 12.01 -18.95 10.32
C ASP A 13 12.15 -18.85 8.79
N GLU A 14 11.03 -18.74 8.08
CA GLU A 14 11.04 -18.53 6.62
C GLU A 14 11.70 -17.19 6.27
N ALA A 15 11.32 -16.12 6.94
CA ALA A 15 11.91 -14.80 6.74
C ALA A 15 13.43 -14.81 6.98
N GLN A 16 13.88 -15.49 8.03
CA GLN A 16 15.30 -15.63 8.34
C GLN A 16 16.07 -16.43 7.26
N ARG A 17 15.47 -17.49 6.76
CA ARG A 17 16.06 -18.28 5.64
C ARG A 17 16.19 -17.43 4.38
N LEU A 18 15.15 -16.65 4.04
CA LEU A 18 15.18 -15.75 2.87
C LEU A 18 16.26 -14.68 3.02
N LYS A 19 16.37 -14.05 4.20
CA LYS A 19 17.44 -13.11 4.50
C LYS A 19 18.82 -13.74 4.32
N ASN A 20 19.03 -14.93 4.89
CA ASN A 20 20.30 -15.67 4.79
C ASN A 20 20.64 -16.06 3.35
N ALA A 21 19.64 -16.25 2.50
CA ALA A 21 19.80 -16.50 1.07
C ALA A 21 20.10 -15.21 0.25
N GLY A 22 20.18 -14.05 0.90
CA GLY A 22 20.51 -12.77 0.26
C GLY A 22 19.34 -11.93 -0.18
N VAL A 23 18.12 -12.30 0.17
CA VAL A 23 16.91 -11.48 -0.11
C VAL A 23 17.00 -10.15 0.61
N LYS A 24 16.67 -9.06 -0.09
CA LYS A 24 16.78 -7.68 0.41
C LYS A 24 15.44 -7.09 0.83
N GLU A 25 14.34 -7.62 0.35
CA GLU A 25 12.99 -7.15 0.64
C GLU A 25 12.05 -8.34 0.84
N LEU A 26 11.27 -8.30 1.92
CA LEU A 26 10.19 -9.24 2.20
C LEU A 26 8.84 -8.58 1.93
N LEU A 27 8.02 -9.23 1.14
CA LEU A 27 6.63 -8.85 0.91
C LEU A 27 5.74 -9.71 1.78
N ILE A 28 5.05 -9.09 2.73
CA ILE A 28 4.11 -9.78 3.62
C ILE A 28 2.73 -9.70 2.99
N ILE A 29 2.27 -10.82 2.44
CA ILE A 29 1.06 -10.89 1.63
C ILE A 29 0.09 -11.91 2.22
N SER A 30 -1.16 -11.51 2.37
CA SER A 30 -2.32 -12.36 2.60
C SER A 30 -3.57 -11.69 2.05
N GLN A 31 -4.74 -12.34 2.16
CA GLN A 31 -5.99 -11.68 1.77
C GLN A 31 -6.36 -10.51 2.71
N ASP A 32 -5.95 -10.61 3.97
CA ASP A 32 -6.08 -9.57 4.98
C ASP A 32 -4.97 -9.72 6.02
N THR A 33 -3.89 -9.00 5.81
CA THR A 33 -2.71 -9.04 6.70
C THR A 33 -3.03 -8.49 8.08
N SER A 34 -3.96 -7.56 8.20
CA SER A 34 -4.40 -7.01 9.48
C SER A 34 -5.16 -8.01 10.35
N ALA A 35 -5.75 -9.05 9.76
CA ALA A 35 -6.45 -10.11 10.48
C ALA A 35 -5.54 -11.24 11.02
N TYR A 36 -4.23 -11.16 10.76
CA TYR A 36 -3.30 -12.20 11.20
C TYR A 36 -3.42 -12.50 12.70
N GLY A 37 -3.65 -13.77 13.01
CA GLY A 37 -3.76 -14.28 14.38
C GLY A 37 -5.14 -14.23 15.02
N VAL A 38 -6.13 -13.61 14.38
CA VAL A 38 -7.51 -13.50 14.92
C VAL A 38 -8.13 -14.90 15.12
N ASP A 39 -7.99 -15.78 14.15
CA ASP A 39 -8.50 -17.16 14.18
C ASP A 39 -7.91 -18.00 15.32
N VAL A 40 -6.70 -17.72 15.72
CA VAL A 40 -5.99 -18.39 16.83
C VAL A 40 -5.97 -17.56 18.11
N LYS A 41 -6.82 -16.53 18.22
CA LYS A 41 -6.96 -15.64 19.39
C LYS A 41 -5.63 -15.02 19.83
N HIS A 42 -4.81 -14.65 18.85
CA HIS A 42 -3.48 -14.06 19.06
C HIS A 42 -2.58 -14.85 20.02
N ARG A 43 -2.65 -16.19 19.94
CA ARG A 43 -1.85 -17.06 20.79
C ARG A 43 -0.37 -16.71 20.73
N THR A 44 0.33 -16.93 21.82
CA THR A 44 1.77 -16.80 21.89
C THR A 44 2.45 -18.00 21.22
N GLY A 45 3.33 -17.73 20.26
CA GLY A 45 4.28 -18.68 19.73
C GLY A 45 5.68 -18.37 20.24
N PHE A 46 6.69 -19.08 19.71
CA PHE A 46 8.08 -18.89 20.08
C PHE A 46 8.96 -18.82 18.84
N TRP A 47 9.96 -17.95 18.91
CA TRP A 47 11.00 -17.86 17.91
C TRP A 47 12.33 -17.52 18.59
N ASN A 48 13.38 -18.28 18.27
CA ASN A 48 14.70 -18.16 18.93
C ASN A 48 14.60 -18.16 20.47
N GLY A 49 13.69 -18.96 21.03
CA GLY A 49 13.48 -19.06 22.46
C GLY A 49 12.73 -17.89 23.09
N GLN A 50 12.29 -16.90 22.30
CA GLN A 50 11.54 -15.75 22.79
C GLN A 50 10.04 -15.89 22.44
N PRO A 51 9.14 -15.49 23.36
CA PRO A 51 7.72 -15.48 23.07
C PRO A 51 7.36 -14.38 22.09
N VAL A 52 6.54 -14.70 21.10
CA VAL A 52 6.01 -13.76 20.11
C VAL A 52 4.52 -14.00 19.95
N LYS A 53 3.72 -12.96 20.04
CA LYS A 53 2.27 -13.05 19.76
C LYS A 53 2.01 -13.26 18.28
N THR A 54 1.03 -14.10 17.97
CA THR A 54 0.52 -14.24 16.60
C THR A 54 -0.40 -13.05 16.29
N SER A 55 0.19 -11.94 15.90
CA SER A 55 -0.49 -10.70 15.49
C SER A 55 0.35 -9.96 14.46
N MET A 56 -0.29 -9.12 13.66
CA MET A 56 0.39 -8.28 12.67
C MET A 56 1.46 -7.40 13.34
N GLN A 57 1.13 -6.74 14.43
CA GLN A 57 2.06 -5.86 15.14
C GLN A 57 3.31 -6.61 15.63
N SER A 58 3.13 -7.71 16.37
CA SER A 58 4.26 -8.46 16.91
C SER A 58 5.11 -9.12 15.82
N LEU A 59 4.47 -9.58 14.74
CA LEU A 59 5.20 -10.08 13.56
C LEU A 59 6.06 -8.96 12.93
N CYS A 60 5.51 -7.77 12.74
CA CYS A 60 6.24 -6.63 12.20
C CYS A 60 7.39 -6.19 13.09
N GLU A 61 7.21 -6.20 14.41
CA GLU A 61 8.31 -5.91 15.36
C GLU A 61 9.47 -6.89 15.20
N ALA A 62 9.17 -8.20 15.14
CA ALA A 62 10.18 -9.24 14.99
C ALA A 62 10.87 -9.19 13.62
N LEU A 63 10.10 -8.99 12.53
CA LEU A 63 10.67 -8.82 11.19
C LEU A 63 11.56 -7.58 11.09
N GLY A 64 11.18 -6.50 11.76
CA GLY A 64 11.93 -5.24 11.78
C GLY A 64 13.34 -5.38 12.39
N GLU A 65 13.56 -6.34 13.27
CA GLU A 65 14.88 -6.63 13.84
C GLU A 65 15.83 -7.34 12.85
N MET A 66 15.32 -7.83 11.72
CA MET A 66 16.14 -8.53 10.74
C MET A 66 17.00 -7.60 9.87
N GLY A 67 16.73 -6.29 9.83
CA GLY A 67 17.53 -5.30 9.11
C GLY A 67 17.45 -5.38 7.59
N ILE A 68 16.34 -5.89 7.05
CA ILE A 68 16.01 -5.87 5.63
C ILE A 68 14.66 -5.16 5.42
N TRP A 69 14.37 -4.79 4.19
CA TRP A 69 13.10 -4.16 3.87
C TRP A 69 11.94 -5.13 4.11
N VAL A 70 10.93 -4.66 4.83
CA VAL A 70 9.68 -5.38 5.08
C VAL A 70 8.53 -4.52 4.60
N ARG A 71 7.78 -5.02 3.63
CA ARG A 71 6.63 -4.34 3.02
C ARG A 71 5.35 -5.10 3.31
N LEU A 72 4.35 -4.39 3.83
CA LEU A 72 3.02 -4.96 4.09
C LEU A 72 2.11 -4.73 2.89
N HIS A 73 1.35 -5.77 2.54
CA HIS A 73 0.29 -5.71 1.54
C HIS A 73 -1.06 -6.10 2.15
N TYR A 74 -2.14 -5.59 1.56
CA TYR A 74 -3.53 -5.94 1.91
C TYR A 74 -3.87 -5.75 3.39
N VAL A 75 -3.68 -4.52 3.87
CA VAL A 75 -4.04 -4.11 5.22
C VAL A 75 -5.42 -3.46 5.20
N TYR A 76 -6.42 -4.05 5.84
CA TYR A 76 -7.76 -3.46 5.92
C TYR A 76 -7.84 -2.38 7.00
N PRO A 77 -8.78 -1.40 6.89
CA PRO A 77 -8.80 -0.21 7.74
C PRO A 77 -9.39 -0.46 9.15
N TYR A 78 -9.00 -1.55 9.79
CA TYR A 78 -9.37 -1.80 11.19
C TYR A 78 -8.68 -0.81 12.15
N PRO A 79 -9.27 -0.57 13.36
CA PRO A 79 -8.67 0.38 14.32
C PRO A 79 -7.23 0.05 14.70
N HIS A 80 -6.89 -1.23 14.87
CA HIS A 80 -5.56 -1.68 15.30
C HIS A 80 -4.45 -1.48 14.25
N VAL A 81 -4.80 -1.12 13.01
CA VAL A 81 -3.82 -0.70 12.00
C VAL A 81 -3.06 0.55 12.43
N ASP A 82 -3.67 1.39 13.26
CA ASP A 82 -3.01 2.57 13.80
C ASP A 82 -1.73 2.21 14.59
N ASP A 83 -1.65 0.99 15.17
CA ASP A 83 -0.49 0.51 15.95
C ASP A 83 0.73 0.17 15.08
N ILE A 84 0.54 0.02 13.76
CA ILE A 84 1.63 -0.25 12.80
C ILE A 84 2.37 1.02 12.40
N ILE A 85 1.70 2.15 12.41
CA ILE A 85 2.28 3.43 11.93
C ILE A 85 3.53 3.83 12.71
N PRO A 86 3.59 3.70 14.07
CA PRO A 86 4.83 3.93 14.80
C PRO A 86 5.99 3.02 14.37
N LEU A 87 5.71 1.77 13.99
CA LEU A 87 6.74 0.84 13.49
C LEU A 87 7.29 1.28 12.13
N MET A 88 6.44 1.85 11.28
CA MET A 88 6.85 2.46 10.02
C MET A 88 7.74 3.70 10.26
N ALA A 89 7.36 4.56 11.20
CA ALA A 89 8.16 5.72 11.58
C ALA A 89 9.53 5.36 12.17
N GLN A 90 9.61 4.21 12.85
CA GLN A 90 10.86 3.67 13.43
C GLN A 90 11.74 2.93 12.40
N GLY A 91 11.26 2.72 11.18
CA GLY A 91 11.97 1.97 10.14
C GLY A 91 11.97 0.45 10.32
N LYS A 92 11.14 -0.10 11.19
CA LYS A 92 11.00 -1.55 11.39
C LYS A 92 10.31 -2.23 10.21
N VAL A 93 9.31 -1.57 9.65
CA VAL A 93 8.70 -1.89 8.36
C VAL A 93 8.73 -0.66 7.49
N LEU A 94 8.67 -0.83 6.17
CA LEU A 94 8.66 0.30 5.24
C LEU A 94 7.45 1.20 5.50
N PRO A 95 7.60 2.53 5.39
CA PRO A 95 6.49 3.48 5.53
C PRO A 95 5.59 3.45 4.29
N TYR A 96 4.98 2.32 4.05
CA TYR A 96 4.13 1.99 2.92
C TYR A 96 2.89 1.24 3.42
N LEU A 97 1.73 1.85 3.27
CA LEU A 97 0.46 1.31 3.73
C LEU A 97 -0.43 1.03 2.53
N ASP A 98 -0.61 -0.24 2.20
CA ASP A 98 -1.54 -0.72 1.18
C ASP A 98 -2.88 -1.04 1.84
N ILE A 99 -3.80 -0.08 1.76
CA ILE A 99 -5.07 -0.10 2.49
C ILE A 99 -6.25 0.25 1.56
N PRO A 100 -7.10 -0.74 1.16
CA PRO A 100 -8.22 -0.49 0.29
C PRO A 100 -9.35 0.22 1.02
N PHE A 101 -9.70 1.43 0.61
CA PHE A 101 -10.83 2.17 1.16
C PHE A 101 -12.15 1.88 0.44
N GLN A 102 -12.09 1.44 -0.79
CA GLN A 102 -13.22 1.01 -1.66
C GLN A 102 -14.09 2.17 -2.18
N HIS A 103 -14.51 3.09 -1.35
CA HIS A 103 -15.31 4.27 -1.68
C HIS A 103 -15.18 5.33 -0.57
N ALA A 104 -15.80 6.49 -0.76
CA ALA A 104 -15.86 7.56 0.24
C ALA A 104 -17.28 7.97 0.61
N SER A 105 -18.30 7.62 -0.20
CA SER A 105 -19.70 7.85 0.16
C SER A 105 -20.12 6.87 1.28
N PRO A 106 -20.59 7.38 2.44
CA PRO A 106 -21.08 6.53 3.53
C PRO A 106 -22.21 5.61 3.08
N ARG A 107 -23.06 6.09 2.18
CA ARG A 107 -24.19 5.33 1.62
C ARG A 107 -23.69 4.15 0.79
N ILE A 108 -22.71 4.35 -0.07
CA ILE A 108 -22.14 3.30 -0.91
C ILE A 108 -21.33 2.31 -0.06
N LEU A 109 -20.54 2.78 0.89
CA LEU A 109 -19.81 1.90 1.82
C LEU A 109 -20.75 0.99 2.61
N LYS A 110 -21.92 1.51 3.03
CA LYS A 110 -22.95 0.71 3.68
C LYS A 110 -23.52 -0.37 2.75
N LEU A 111 -23.78 -0.04 1.48
CA LEU A 111 -24.24 -1.00 0.47
C LEU A 111 -23.17 -2.07 0.20
N MET A 112 -21.90 -1.70 0.19
CA MET A 112 -20.77 -2.62 0.08
C MET A 112 -20.54 -3.47 1.33
N LYS A 113 -21.28 -3.22 2.40
CA LYS A 113 -21.08 -3.83 3.74
C LYS A 113 -19.66 -3.61 4.26
N ARG A 114 -19.11 -2.43 4.01
CA ARG A 114 -17.80 -2.00 4.50
C ARG A 114 -17.97 -1.02 5.66
N PRO A 115 -17.21 -1.18 6.75
CA PRO A 115 -17.14 -0.17 7.79
C PRO A 115 -16.44 1.07 7.22
N GLY A 116 -16.94 2.24 7.55
CA GLY A 116 -16.22 3.45 7.20
C GLY A 116 -17.13 4.67 7.14
N GLN A 117 -16.57 5.75 7.65
CA GLN A 117 -17.03 7.12 7.42
C GLN A 117 -15.83 7.86 6.85
N ALA A 118 -15.99 8.50 5.71
CA ALA A 118 -14.91 9.20 5.00
C ALA A 118 -14.19 10.20 5.91
N ASP A 119 -14.92 10.95 6.73
CA ASP A 119 -14.35 11.94 7.66
C ASP A 119 -13.40 11.30 8.68
N ARG A 120 -13.77 10.13 9.22
CA ARG A 120 -12.89 9.38 10.14
C ARG A 120 -11.64 8.86 9.46
N VAL A 121 -11.76 8.43 8.20
CA VAL A 121 -10.61 7.99 7.41
C VAL A 121 -9.66 9.16 7.15
N LEU A 122 -10.16 10.33 6.79
CA LEU A 122 -9.36 11.53 6.60
C LEU A 122 -8.64 11.94 7.89
N GLU A 123 -9.32 11.91 9.04
CA GLU A 123 -8.70 12.18 10.34
C GLU A 123 -7.60 11.15 10.67
N ARG A 124 -7.81 9.88 10.38
CA ARG A 124 -6.79 8.83 10.58
C ARG A 124 -5.59 9.06 9.69
N ILE A 125 -5.79 9.32 8.39
CA ILE A 125 -4.69 9.64 7.45
C ILE A 125 -3.86 10.81 7.96
N LYS A 126 -4.51 11.86 8.46
CA LYS A 126 -3.83 13.03 9.04
C LYS A 126 -2.94 12.65 10.24
N LYS A 127 -3.49 11.88 11.18
CA LYS A 127 -2.74 11.37 12.34
C LYS A 127 -1.59 10.46 11.93
N TRP A 128 -1.81 9.56 10.97
CA TRP A 128 -0.74 8.70 10.47
C TRP A 128 0.43 9.50 9.88
N ARG A 129 0.13 10.56 9.13
CA ARG A 129 1.16 11.44 8.56
C ARG A 129 1.85 12.32 9.60
N GLU A 130 1.19 12.64 10.69
CA GLU A 130 1.83 13.31 11.84
C GLU A 130 2.84 12.39 12.53
N ILE A 131 2.54 11.10 12.67
CA ILE A 131 3.43 10.11 13.29
C ILE A 131 4.55 9.71 12.32
N CYS A 132 4.21 9.51 11.04
CA CYS A 132 5.12 9.07 9.98
C CYS A 132 4.97 9.99 8.75
N PRO A 133 5.70 11.13 8.68
CA PRO A 133 5.61 12.08 7.58
C PRO A 133 5.96 11.50 6.21
N GLU A 134 6.78 10.46 6.17
CA GLU A 134 7.20 9.76 4.95
C GLU A 134 6.19 8.72 4.46
N LEU A 135 5.09 8.52 5.18
CA LEU A 135 4.11 7.49 4.88
C LEU A 135 3.58 7.61 3.45
N THR A 136 3.78 6.56 2.68
CA THR A 136 3.16 6.35 1.38
C THR A 136 1.89 5.53 1.56
N ILE A 137 0.77 6.04 1.08
CA ILE A 137 -0.53 5.35 1.15
C ILE A 137 -0.94 4.90 -0.24
N ARG A 138 -1.09 3.59 -0.39
CA ARG A 138 -1.68 2.96 -1.56
C ARG A 138 -3.11 2.54 -1.22
N SER A 139 -4.04 2.80 -2.14
CA SER A 139 -5.42 2.40 -1.95
C SER A 139 -6.08 1.95 -3.25
N THR A 140 -7.22 1.32 -3.12
CA THR A 140 -8.05 0.84 -4.22
C THR A 140 -9.49 1.26 -4.00
N PHE A 141 -10.14 1.69 -5.08
CA PHE A 141 -11.52 2.16 -5.09
C PHE A 141 -12.32 1.47 -6.20
N ILE A 142 -13.63 1.45 -6.02
CA ILE A 142 -14.59 0.94 -7.00
C ILE A 142 -15.53 2.07 -7.39
N VAL A 143 -15.67 2.29 -8.69
CA VAL A 143 -16.67 3.21 -9.26
C VAL A 143 -17.78 2.43 -9.94
N GLY A 144 -18.98 3.03 -10.03
CA GLY A 144 -20.11 2.40 -10.68
C GLY A 144 -20.72 1.26 -9.90
N PHE A 145 -20.55 1.22 -8.58
CA PHE A 145 -21.24 0.25 -7.74
C PHE A 145 -22.76 0.45 -7.83
N PRO A 146 -23.59 -0.63 -7.80
CA PRO A 146 -25.04 -0.49 -7.88
C PRO A 146 -25.58 0.52 -6.87
N GLY A 147 -26.35 1.47 -7.36
CA GLY A 147 -26.91 2.56 -6.57
C GLY A 147 -26.02 3.80 -6.43
N GLU A 148 -24.79 3.80 -6.98
CA GLU A 148 -23.93 4.99 -6.97
C GLU A 148 -24.53 6.11 -7.82
N THR A 149 -24.78 7.25 -7.20
CA THR A 149 -25.23 8.47 -7.88
C THR A 149 -24.05 9.37 -8.24
N GLU A 150 -24.30 10.39 -9.06
CA GLU A 150 -23.28 11.42 -9.35
C GLU A 150 -22.82 12.14 -8.07
N GLU A 151 -23.72 12.34 -7.11
CA GLU A 151 -23.38 12.94 -5.82
C GLU A 151 -22.46 12.04 -5.00
N ASP A 152 -22.71 10.72 -4.96
CA ASP A 152 -21.80 9.75 -4.31
C ASP A 152 -20.43 9.76 -4.96
N PHE A 153 -20.38 9.81 -6.28
CA PHE A 153 -19.14 9.88 -7.03
C PHE A 153 -18.38 11.20 -6.77
N GLN A 154 -19.08 12.32 -6.69
CA GLN A 154 -18.47 13.60 -6.34
C GLN A 154 -17.84 13.56 -4.93
N GLN A 155 -18.50 12.93 -3.95
CA GLN A 155 -17.92 12.71 -2.62
C GLN A 155 -16.61 11.91 -2.70
N LEU A 156 -16.53 10.94 -3.61
CA LEU A 156 -15.29 10.18 -3.84
C LEU A 156 -14.17 11.08 -4.41
N LEU A 157 -14.46 11.92 -5.38
CA LEU A 157 -13.49 12.88 -5.93
C LEU A 157 -13.03 13.89 -4.87
N ASP A 158 -13.95 14.41 -4.06
CA ASP A 158 -13.63 15.34 -2.97
C ASP A 158 -12.71 14.68 -1.94
N PHE A 159 -12.98 13.40 -1.61
CA PHE A 159 -12.10 12.61 -0.74
C PHE A 159 -10.69 12.45 -1.33
N LEU A 160 -10.56 12.12 -2.60
CA LEU A 160 -9.24 12.02 -3.25
C LEU A 160 -8.47 13.33 -3.17
N GLN A 161 -9.14 14.43 -3.45
CA GLN A 161 -8.53 15.77 -3.41
C GLN A 161 -8.03 16.13 -2.01
N GLU A 162 -8.76 15.76 -0.97
CA GLU A 162 -8.39 16.06 0.42
C GLU A 162 -7.37 15.07 0.98
N ALA A 163 -7.54 13.78 0.70
CA ALA A 163 -6.67 12.72 1.22
C ALA A 163 -5.27 12.75 0.61
N GLN A 164 -5.11 13.20 -0.63
CA GLN A 164 -3.81 13.26 -1.31
C GLN A 164 -3.05 11.94 -1.21
N LEU A 165 -3.70 10.85 -1.61
CA LEU A 165 -3.11 9.52 -1.58
C LEU A 165 -2.01 9.37 -2.65
N ASP A 166 -1.02 8.53 -2.38
CA ASP A 166 0.18 8.43 -3.21
C ASP A 166 -0.01 7.51 -4.42
N ARG A 167 -0.55 6.31 -4.17
CA ARG A 167 -0.76 5.28 -5.20
C ARG A 167 -2.20 4.81 -5.14
N VAL A 168 -2.95 4.99 -6.22
CA VAL A 168 -4.38 4.67 -6.22
C VAL A 168 -4.77 3.92 -7.48
N GLY A 169 -5.37 2.75 -7.28
CA GLY A 169 -6.05 1.99 -8.32
C GLY A 169 -7.56 2.22 -8.28
N CYS A 170 -8.18 2.18 -9.43
CA CYS A 170 -9.63 2.26 -9.59
C CYS A 170 -10.13 1.09 -10.42
N PHE A 171 -11.21 0.47 -9.98
CA PHE A 171 -11.92 -0.55 -10.74
C PHE A 171 -13.36 -0.12 -11.00
N GLN A 172 -13.87 -0.45 -12.17
CA GLN A 172 -15.30 -0.38 -12.44
C GLN A 172 -15.98 -1.59 -11.79
N TYR A 173 -17.15 -1.38 -11.18
CA TYR A 173 -17.94 -2.51 -10.70
C TYR A 173 -18.21 -3.51 -11.82
N SER A 174 -17.90 -4.76 -11.58
CA SER A 174 -18.21 -5.87 -12.47
C SER A 174 -19.06 -6.89 -11.73
N PRO A 175 -20.23 -7.28 -12.29
CA PRO A 175 -21.06 -8.32 -11.69
C PRO A 175 -20.35 -9.68 -11.81
N VAL A 176 -19.96 -10.22 -10.66
CA VAL A 176 -19.38 -11.57 -10.56
C VAL A 176 -20.49 -12.54 -10.18
N GLU A 177 -20.54 -13.70 -10.83
CA GLU A 177 -21.54 -14.73 -10.55
C GLU A 177 -21.59 -15.07 -9.04
N GLY A 178 -22.78 -15.10 -8.47
CA GLY A 178 -23.00 -15.38 -7.05
C GLY A 178 -22.75 -14.22 -6.08
N ALA A 179 -22.31 -13.06 -6.56
CA ALA A 179 -22.13 -11.89 -5.71
C ALA A 179 -23.48 -11.25 -5.36
N LYS A 180 -23.73 -11.08 -4.05
CA LYS A 180 -24.99 -10.46 -3.55
C LYS A 180 -25.22 -9.02 -4.04
N ALA A 181 -24.15 -8.33 -4.42
CA ALA A 181 -24.24 -6.98 -4.95
C ALA A 181 -24.97 -6.94 -6.31
N ASN A 182 -25.02 -8.06 -7.05
CA ASN A 182 -25.74 -8.14 -8.32
C ASN A 182 -27.26 -8.00 -8.13
N ASP A 183 -27.78 -8.31 -6.95
CA ASP A 183 -29.21 -8.25 -6.61
C ASP A 183 -29.64 -6.83 -6.15
N LEU A 184 -28.69 -5.91 -6.02
CA LEU A 184 -28.99 -4.53 -5.66
C LEU A 184 -29.68 -3.81 -6.84
N PRO A 185 -30.60 -2.88 -6.56
CA PRO A 185 -31.24 -2.05 -7.60
C PRO A 185 -30.27 -0.97 -8.13
N ASP A 186 -30.71 -0.28 -9.17
CA ASP A 186 -30.06 0.91 -9.71
C ASP A 186 -28.62 0.67 -10.18
N HIS A 187 -28.43 -0.36 -10.98
CA HIS A 187 -27.16 -0.62 -11.64
C HIS A 187 -26.74 0.56 -12.52
N VAL A 188 -25.48 0.94 -12.41
CA VAL A 188 -24.92 2.04 -13.21
C VAL A 188 -24.64 1.55 -14.63
N PRO A 189 -25.07 2.27 -15.69
CA PRO A 189 -24.72 1.94 -17.08
C PRO A 189 -23.21 1.91 -17.31
N ASP A 190 -22.76 1.06 -18.23
CA ASP A 190 -21.33 0.87 -18.50
C ASP A 190 -20.64 2.15 -19.00
N GLU A 191 -21.34 2.97 -19.80
CA GLU A 191 -20.81 4.27 -20.25
C GLU A 191 -20.57 5.23 -19.09
N ILE A 192 -21.43 5.21 -18.08
CA ILE A 192 -21.27 6.04 -16.88
C ILE A 192 -20.15 5.52 -15.99
N LYS A 193 -20.00 4.20 -15.86
CA LYS A 193 -18.87 3.61 -15.15
C LYS A 193 -17.54 4.03 -15.79
N GLN A 194 -17.46 3.99 -17.13
CA GLN A 194 -16.26 4.39 -17.85
C GLN A 194 -15.97 5.88 -17.67
N GLU A 195 -16.97 6.73 -17.79
CA GLU A 195 -16.82 8.18 -17.56
C GLU A 195 -16.30 8.47 -16.16
N ARG A 196 -16.89 7.84 -15.14
CA ARG A 196 -16.45 8.01 -13.73
C ARG A 196 -15.04 7.48 -13.52
N TYR A 197 -14.69 6.34 -14.10
CA TYR A 197 -13.34 5.81 -14.08
C TYR A 197 -12.33 6.80 -14.66
N ASP A 198 -12.63 7.37 -15.82
CA ASP A 198 -11.73 8.31 -16.51
C ASP A 198 -11.55 9.59 -15.67
N ARG A 199 -12.63 10.16 -15.12
CA ARG A 199 -12.56 11.32 -14.23
C ARG A 199 -11.77 11.03 -12.95
N PHE A 200 -11.98 9.86 -12.35
CA PHE A 200 -11.25 9.41 -11.17
C PHE A 200 -9.74 9.32 -11.46
N MET A 201 -9.37 8.61 -12.52
CA MET A 201 -7.97 8.41 -12.86
C MET A 201 -7.28 9.70 -13.30
N GLN A 202 -7.98 10.59 -13.98
CA GLN A 202 -7.45 11.91 -14.34
C GLN A 202 -7.11 12.74 -13.09
N LEU A 203 -8.00 12.78 -12.11
CA LEU A 203 -7.74 13.49 -10.86
C LEU A 203 -6.57 12.84 -10.10
N GLN A 204 -6.57 11.53 -9.98
CA GLN A 204 -5.51 10.82 -9.27
C GLN A 204 -4.14 10.96 -9.94
N GLN A 205 -4.09 11.00 -11.26
CA GLN A 205 -2.87 11.26 -12.01
C GLN A 205 -2.31 12.66 -11.69
N GLN A 206 -3.15 13.66 -11.61
CA GLN A 206 -2.74 15.03 -11.21
C GLN A 206 -2.19 15.03 -9.78
N ILE A 207 -2.86 14.36 -8.84
CA ILE A 207 -2.41 14.24 -7.46
C ILE A 207 -1.06 13.53 -7.39
N SER A 208 -0.90 12.41 -8.10
CA SER A 208 0.36 11.67 -8.15
C SER A 208 1.50 12.52 -8.70
N THR A 209 1.27 13.24 -9.79
CA THR A 209 2.26 14.15 -10.41
C THR A 209 2.76 15.19 -9.40
N GLU A 210 1.85 15.86 -8.71
CA GLU A 210 2.21 16.89 -7.72
C GLU A 210 2.94 16.30 -6.50
N ARG A 211 2.54 15.14 -6.03
CA ARG A 211 3.21 14.47 -4.91
C ARG A 211 4.61 14.00 -5.27
N LEU A 212 4.81 13.43 -6.45
CA LEU A 212 6.13 12.99 -6.91
C LEU A 212 7.05 14.19 -7.20
N LYS A 213 6.52 15.29 -7.69
CA LYS A 213 7.27 16.54 -7.86
C LYS A 213 7.90 17.03 -6.56
N GLN A 214 7.24 16.81 -5.42
CA GLN A 214 7.78 17.16 -4.10
C GLN A 214 9.00 16.33 -3.71
N LYS A 215 9.26 15.21 -4.37
CA LYS A 215 10.44 14.37 -4.13
C LYS A 215 11.69 14.90 -4.83
N VAL A 216 11.54 15.73 -5.84
CA VAL A 216 12.67 16.33 -6.57
C VAL A 216 13.50 17.17 -5.60
N GLY A 217 14.82 16.97 -5.61
CA GLY A 217 15.76 17.57 -4.67
C GLY A 217 15.97 16.79 -3.36
N GLN A 218 15.19 15.74 -3.11
CA GLN A 218 15.39 14.87 -1.96
C GLN A 218 16.36 13.72 -2.29
N VAL A 219 17.03 13.23 -1.27
CA VAL A 219 17.83 11.99 -1.35
C VAL A 219 16.99 10.86 -0.80
N LEU A 220 16.75 9.85 -1.65
CA LEU A 220 16.00 8.65 -1.29
C LEU A 220 16.91 7.42 -1.30
N GLN A 221 16.67 6.50 -0.38
CA GLN A 221 17.27 5.18 -0.43
C GLN A 221 16.55 4.33 -1.48
N VAL A 222 17.31 3.74 -2.40
CA VAL A 222 16.80 2.99 -3.55
C VAL A 222 17.39 1.58 -3.54
N LEU A 223 16.54 0.58 -3.62
CA LEU A 223 16.91 -0.81 -3.84
C LEU A 223 16.97 -1.05 -5.36
N ILE A 224 18.15 -1.44 -5.85
CA ILE A 224 18.35 -1.72 -7.28
C ILE A 224 17.77 -3.08 -7.62
N ASP A 225 16.86 -3.10 -8.58
CA ASP A 225 16.21 -4.32 -9.08
C ASP A 225 16.93 -4.87 -10.32
N GLU A 226 17.33 -4.00 -11.23
CA GLU A 226 17.90 -4.36 -12.52
C GLU A 226 18.99 -3.37 -12.96
N VAL A 227 19.96 -3.87 -13.70
CA VAL A 227 20.99 -3.05 -14.34
C VAL A 227 21.16 -3.54 -15.76
N ASP A 228 21.14 -2.60 -16.72
CA ASP A 228 21.36 -2.86 -18.12
C ASP A 228 22.36 -1.85 -18.73
N GLU A 229 22.46 -1.83 -20.08
CA GLU A 229 23.38 -0.93 -20.80
C GLU A 229 22.98 0.55 -20.71
N GLU A 230 21.72 0.84 -20.39
CA GLU A 230 21.18 2.21 -20.30
C GLU A 230 21.30 2.79 -18.89
N GLY A 231 21.46 1.94 -17.88
CA GLY A 231 21.59 2.35 -16.47
C GLY A 231 21.03 1.35 -15.49
N ALA A 232 20.53 1.84 -14.37
CA ALA A 232 19.94 1.02 -13.33
C ALA A 232 18.49 1.42 -13.07
N ILE A 233 17.68 0.42 -12.72
CA ILE A 233 16.29 0.59 -12.31
C ILE A 233 16.14 0.06 -10.90
N GLY A 234 15.55 0.86 -10.02
CA GLY A 234 15.29 0.47 -8.65
C GLY A 234 13.98 1.03 -8.13
N ARG A 235 13.77 0.87 -6.84
CA ARG A 235 12.57 1.35 -6.15
C ARG A 235 12.95 1.98 -4.81
N SER A 236 12.24 3.02 -4.43
CA SER A 236 12.25 3.53 -3.07
C SER A 236 11.29 2.73 -2.17
N PHE A 237 11.24 3.08 -0.89
CA PHE A 237 10.23 2.53 0.03
C PHE A 237 8.78 2.76 -0.44
N ALA A 238 8.56 3.77 -1.25
CA ALA A 238 7.24 4.18 -1.73
C ALA A 238 6.68 3.30 -2.86
N ASP A 239 7.48 2.36 -3.38
CA ASP A 239 7.12 1.61 -4.58
C ASP A 239 7.26 0.11 -4.35
N ALA A 240 6.13 -0.60 -4.39
CA ALA A 240 6.10 -2.05 -4.40
C ALA A 240 6.54 -2.59 -5.77
N PRO A 241 7.23 -3.74 -5.82
CA PRO A 241 7.71 -4.30 -7.06
C PRO A 241 6.56 -4.64 -8.02
N GLU A 242 6.75 -4.32 -9.29
CA GLU A 242 5.84 -4.64 -10.42
C GLU A 242 4.48 -3.93 -10.43
N ILE A 243 4.13 -3.20 -9.37
CA ILE A 243 2.80 -2.57 -9.27
C ILE A 243 2.81 -1.05 -9.08
N ASP A 244 3.90 -0.48 -8.59
CA ASP A 244 4.06 0.95 -8.42
C ASP A 244 5.13 1.51 -9.38
N GLY A 245 5.69 2.67 -9.07
CA GLY A 245 6.68 3.30 -9.92
C GLY A 245 8.11 2.79 -9.74
N CYS A 246 8.99 3.34 -10.53
CA CYS A 246 10.42 3.05 -10.51
C CYS A 246 11.25 4.31 -10.24
N VAL A 247 12.50 4.09 -9.84
CA VAL A 247 13.55 5.11 -9.82
C VAL A 247 14.61 4.72 -10.84
N TYR A 248 14.82 5.57 -11.84
CA TYR A 248 15.77 5.36 -12.91
C TYR A 248 17.08 6.12 -12.62
N LEU A 249 18.20 5.41 -12.72
CA LEU A 249 19.56 5.96 -12.60
C LEU A 249 20.26 5.83 -13.95
N ASN A 250 20.44 6.94 -14.66
CA ASN A 250 21.09 6.95 -15.98
C ASN A 250 22.60 6.88 -15.84
N GLY A 251 23.22 5.97 -16.59
CA GLY A 251 24.65 5.87 -16.70
C GLY A 251 25.41 5.44 -15.42
N GLU A 252 24.72 4.87 -14.46
CA GLU A 252 25.35 4.41 -13.21
C GLU A 252 25.95 3.02 -13.38
N GLU A 253 27.27 2.95 -13.60
CA GLU A 253 28.00 1.71 -13.90
C GLU A 253 28.46 0.94 -12.65
N ASN A 254 28.39 1.56 -11.45
CA ASN A 254 28.94 0.99 -10.21
C ASN A 254 27.89 0.45 -9.25
N VAL A 255 26.78 -0.04 -9.77
CA VAL A 255 25.71 -0.67 -8.99
C VAL A 255 25.34 -2.01 -9.59
N LYS A 256 24.76 -2.87 -8.77
CA LYS A 256 24.22 -4.18 -9.17
C LYS A 256 22.87 -4.44 -8.53
N ALA A 257 22.09 -5.34 -9.10
CA ALA A 257 20.84 -5.79 -8.52
C ALA A 257 21.04 -6.25 -7.05
N GLY A 258 20.17 -5.80 -6.16
CA GLY A 258 20.25 -6.03 -4.72
C GLY A 258 21.03 -4.98 -3.93
N ASP A 259 21.70 -4.05 -4.59
CA ASP A 259 22.34 -2.92 -3.89
C ASP A 259 21.29 -1.95 -3.37
N LEU A 260 21.58 -1.41 -2.18
CA LEU A 260 20.80 -0.36 -1.56
C LEU A 260 21.64 0.92 -1.57
N VAL A 261 21.22 1.92 -2.33
CA VAL A 261 21.99 3.13 -2.61
C VAL A 261 21.18 4.39 -2.33
N ASN A 262 21.87 5.48 -2.02
CA ASN A 262 21.24 6.80 -1.89
C ASN A 262 21.22 7.49 -3.26
N VAL A 263 20.06 8.05 -3.63
CA VAL A 263 19.82 8.69 -4.92
C VAL A 263 19.26 10.09 -4.70
N LEU A 264 19.92 11.08 -5.26
CA LEU A 264 19.36 12.42 -5.38
C LEU A 264 18.33 12.43 -6.52
N ILE A 265 17.08 12.71 -6.20
CA ILE A 265 16.00 12.77 -7.18
C ILE A 265 16.06 14.11 -7.91
N GLU A 266 16.15 14.05 -9.24
CA GLU A 266 16.34 15.21 -10.12
C GLU A 266 15.13 15.50 -11.01
N HIS A 267 14.33 14.46 -11.31
CA HIS A 267 13.15 14.56 -12.17
C HIS A 267 12.05 13.61 -11.72
N SER A 268 10.80 13.95 -12.04
CA SER A 268 9.61 13.13 -11.79
C SER A 268 8.61 13.27 -12.92
N ASP A 269 7.81 12.24 -13.14
CA ASP A 269 6.59 12.31 -13.93
C ASP A 269 5.37 11.93 -13.07
N GLU A 270 4.34 11.39 -13.67
CA GLU A 270 3.12 11.01 -12.95
C GLU A 270 3.27 9.72 -12.12
N TYR A 271 4.31 8.89 -12.37
CA TYR A 271 4.50 7.60 -11.69
C TYR A 271 5.93 7.31 -11.26
N ASP A 272 6.92 7.85 -11.97
CA ASP A 272 8.32 7.48 -11.86
C ASP A 272 9.22 8.65 -11.44
N LEU A 273 10.42 8.31 -10.98
CA LEU A 273 11.47 9.22 -10.56
C LEU A 273 12.76 8.94 -11.32
N TRP A 274 13.57 9.96 -11.51
CA TRP A 274 14.93 9.87 -12.07
C TRP A 274 15.90 10.56 -11.15
N GLY A 275 17.08 10.00 -11.02
CA GLY A 275 18.09 10.60 -10.15
C GLY A 275 19.49 10.03 -10.37
N THR A 276 20.39 10.52 -9.54
CA THR A 276 21.82 10.17 -9.55
C THR A 276 22.24 9.67 -8.17
N LYS A 277 23.03 8.61 -8.14
CA LYS A 277 23.63 8.09 -6.92
C LYS A 277 24.55 9.12 -6.26
N VAL A 278 24.42 9.29 -4.95
CA VAL A 278 25.20 10.22 -4.13
C VAL A 278 25.94 9.54 -3.00
#